data_20714b1f6447687a47357c944b9d3640
#
_entry.id   20714b1f6447687a47357c944b9d3640
#
_cell.length_a   1.000
_cell.length_b   1.000
_cell.length_c   1.000
_cell.angle_alpha   90.00
_cell.angle_beta   90.00
_cell.angle_gamma   90.00
#
_symmetry.space_group_name_H-M   'P 1'
#
loop_
_entity.id
_entity.type
_entity.pdbx_description
1 polymer ?
#
loop_
_entity_poly.entity_id
_entity_poly.type
_entity_poly.pdbx_seq_one_letter_code
_entity_poly.pdbx_strand_id
1 'polypeptide(L)'
;MKTDLLIFLALSLPAFTQTTVKDALAKHWKTSGEFTIAVANAMPADGYTFRPNPEEMNYGQLMAHIAGVNLNACSNASGLAKPALPPKIAEWSKDTQKVDVDKDTAVAFLRDSFDFCDKAVAAMTPERLDAVVGPPNRHLTGFEWLWAYFTHTAHHRGQAEVYLRVKGLKPPGYAF
;
A
#
# COMPACT_ATOMS: atom_id res chain seq x y z
N MET A 1 54.45 48.24 -3.23
CA MET A 1 53.67 47.08 -2.74
C MET A 1 52.42 46.96 -3.58
N LYS A 2 52.38 45.99 -4.48
CA LYS A 2 51.17 45.68 -5.28
C LYS A 2 50.40 44.59 -4.54
N THR A 3 49.18 44.92 -4.15
CA THR A 3 48.27 43.98 -3.47
C THR A 3 47.47 43.26 -4.53
N ASP A 4 47.82 41.99 -4.79
CA ASP A 4 47.08 41.14 -5.70
C ASP A 4 45.79 40.69 -5.04
N LEU A 5 44.65 41.12 -5.58
CA LEU A 5 43.31 40.74 -5.14
C LEU A 5 42.93 39.40 -5.77
N LEU A 6 43.02 38.29 -5.02
CA LEU A 6 42.53 36.99 -5.45
C LEU A 6 41.02 36.98 -5.38
N ILE A 7 40.36 37.01 -6.55
CA ILE A 7 38.90 36.80 -6.66
C ILE A 7 38.63 35.28 -6.67
N PHE A 8 38.07 34.80 -5.55
CA PHE A 8 37.53 33.41 -5.49
C PHE A 8 36.18 33.38 -6.22
N LEU A 9 36.19 32.78 -7.41
CA LEU A 9 34.97 32.45 -8.13
C LEU A 9 34.34 31.19 -7.50
N ALA A 10 33.31 31.34 -6.68
CA ALA A 10 32.54 30.23 -6.16
C ALA A 10 31.69 29.63 -7.28
N LEU A 11 32.12 28.50 -7.83
CA LEU A 11 31.29 27.70 -8.73
C LEU A 11 30.18 27.05 -7.90
N SER A 12 28.95 27.55 -7.99
CA SER A 12 27.77 26.88 -7.50
C SER A 12 27.46 25.71 -8.45
N LEU A 13 27.85 24.51 -8.06
CA LEU A 13 27.39 23.29 -8.73
C LEU A 13 25.88 23.13 -8.49
N PRO A 14 25.09 22.79 -9.51
CA PRO A 14 23.69 22.48 -9.30
C PRO A 14 23.61 21.29 -8.33
N ALA A 15 22.96 21.48 -7.19
CA ALA A 15 22.65 20.39 -6.28
C ALA A 15 21.62 19.50 -6.97
N PHE A 16 22.05 18.38 -7.53
CA PHE A 16 21.14 17.32 -7.93
C PHE A 16 20.50 16.77 -6.63
N THR A 17 19.22 17.05 -6.42
CA THR A 17 18.49 16.44 -5.32
C THR A 17 18.35 14.94 -5.61
N GLN A 18 19.09 14.14 -4.85
CA GLN A 18 18.96 12.69 -4.93
C GLN A 18 17.56 12.29 -4.45
N THR A 19 16.85 11.46 -5.24
CA THR A 19 15.56 10.89 -4.82
C THR A 19 15.75 10.11 -3.53
N THR A 20 15.00 10.49 -2.50
CA THR A 20 15.06 9.79 -1.22
C THR A 20 14.28 8.47 -1.27
N VAL A 21 14.59 7.55 -0.35
CA VAL A 21 13.81 6.31 -0.17
C VAL A 21 12.33 6.63 0.08
N LYS A 22 12.05 7.67 0.85
CA LYS A 22 10.67 8.16 1.11
C LYS A 22 9.97 8.57 -0.19
N ASP A 23 10.62 9.34 -1.05
CA ASP A 23 10.03 9.80 -2.31
C ASP A 23 9.73 8.62 -3.25
N ALA A 24 10.66 7.66 -3.31
CA ALA A 24 10.45 6.43 -4.07
C ALA A 24 9.27 5.61 -3.52
N LEU A 25 9.19 5.44 -2.20
CA LEU A 25 8.05 4.78 -1.55
C LEU A 25 6.74 5.49 -1.85
N ALA A 26 6.67 6.82 -1.69
CA ALA A 26 5.46 7.59 -1.95
C ALA A 26 4.97 7.44 -3.39
N LYS A 27 5.89 7.57 -4.37
CA LYS A 27 5.58 7.42 -5.79
C LYS A 27 5.01 6.03 -6.10
N HIS A 28 5.74 4.98 -5.71
CA HIS A 28 5.36 3.61 -6.07
C HIS A 28 4.19 3.09 -5.25
N TRP A 29 4.00 3.58 -4.02
CA TRP A 29 2.81 3.28 -3.23
C TRP A 29 1.53 3.79 -3.90
N LYS A 30 1.55 5.03 -4.38
CA LYS A 30 0.44 5.62 -5.13
C LYS A 30 0.12 4.81 -6.38
N THR A 31 1.12 4.52 -7.22
CA THR A 31 0.94 3.70 -8.43
C THR A 31 0.39 2.31 -8.09
N SER A 32 0.91 1.66 -7.03
CA SER A 32 0.43 0.37 -6.56
C SER A 32 -1.03 0.42 -6.12
N GLY A 33 -1.44 1.50 -5.45
CA GLY A 33 -2.83 1.71 -5.03
C GLY A 33 -3.77 1.85 -6.23
N GLU A 34 -3.45 2.73 -7.16
CA GLU A 34 -4.22 2.95 -8.39
C GLU A 34 -4.37 1.65 -9.19
N PHE A 35 -3.29 0.90 -9.35
CA PHE A 35 -3.31 -0.38 -10.06
C PHE A 35 -4.14 -1.44 -9.32
N THR A 36 -4.01 -1.53 -8.00
CA THR A 36 -4.80 -2.50 -7.20
C THR A 36 -6.29 -2.19 -7.26
N ILE A 37 -6.66 -0.90 -7.20
CA ILE A 37 -8.06 -0.46 -7.36
C ILE A 37 -8.57 -0.77 -8.77
N ALA A 38 -7.76 -0.61 -9.81
CA ALA A 38 -8.14 -0.98 -11.17
C ALA A 38 -8.39 -2.49 -11.30
N VAL A 39 -7.54 -3.33 -10.68
CA VAL A 39 -7.72 -4.79 -10.61
C VAL A 39 -9.01 -5.13 -9.87
N ALA A 40 -9.28 -4.51 -8.73
CA ALA A 40 -10.52 -4.72 -7.98
C ALA A 40 -11.76 -4.37 -8.83
N ASN A 41 -11.74 -3.26 -9.53
CA ASN A 41 -12.85 -2.82 -10.38
C ASN A 41 -13.09 -3.73 -11.60
N ALA A 42 -12.07 -4.43 -12.09
CA ALA A 42 -12.18 -5.31 -13.26
C ALA A 42 -13.06 -6.55 -13.01
N MET A 43 -13.23 -6.99 -11.76
CA MET A 43 -14.15 -8.07 -11.40
C MET A 43 -15.58 -7.51 -11.32
N PRO A 44 -16.55 -8.11 -12.04
CA PRO A 44 -17.98 -7.79 -11.86
C PRO A 44 -18.47 -8.09 -10.44
N ALA A 45 -19.58 -7.47 -10.03
CA ALA A 45 -20.08 -7.59 -8.66
C ALA A 45 -20.42 -9.05 -8.28
N ASP A 46 -21.01 -9.80 -9.21
CA ASP A 46 -21.34 -11.22 -9.04
C ASP A 46 -20.11 -12.14 -8.95
N GLY A 47 -18.95 -11.65 -9.36
CA GLY A 47 -17.67 -12.35 -9.22
C GLY A 47 -17.00 -12.16 -7.85
N TYR A 48 -17.52 -11.33 -6.96
CA TYR A 48 -16.86 -11.04 -5.68
C TYR A 48 -16.91 -12.21 -4.69
N THR A 49 -17.84 -13.14 -4.85
CA THR A 49 -17.91 -14.41 -4.08
C THR A 49 -17.12 -15.54 -4.74
N PHE A 50 -16.55 -15.32 -5.93
CA PHE A 50 -15.76 -16.33 -6.63
C PHE A 50 -14.43 -16.61 -5.91
N ARG A 51 -14.09 -17.88 -5.77
CA ARG A 51 -12.79 -18.39 -5.34
C ARG A 51 -12.33 -19.52 -6.26
N PRO A 52 -11.06 -19.55 -6.67
CA PRO A 52 -10.57 -20.59 -7.59
C PRO A 52 -10.40 -21.96 -6.90
N ASN A 53 -10.26 -21.96 -5.57
CA ASN A 53 -10.10 -23.14 -4.73
C ASN A 53 -10.87 -22.92 -3.41
N PRO A 54 -11.55 -23.93 -2.84
CA PRO A 54 -12.24 -23.81 -1.55
C PRO A 54 -11.38 -23.33 -0.38
N GLU A 55 -10.08 -23.56 -0.40
CA GLU A 55 -9.13 -23.13 0.64
C GLU A 55 -8.73 -21.66 0.52
N GLU A 56 -8.99 -21.04 -0.64
CA GLU A 56 -8.63 -19.64 -0.90
C GLU A 56 -9.71 -18.66 -0.42
N MET A 57 -9.30 -17.44 -0.15
CA MET A 57 -10.23 -16.32 0.02
C MET A 57 -11.03 -16.13 -1.27
N ASN A 58 -12.31 -15.76 -1.17
CA ASN A 58 -13.00 -15.25 -2.35
C ASN A 58 -12.48 -13.86 -2.73
N TYR A 59 -12.87 -13.38 -3.92
CA TYR A 59 -12.32 -12.14 -4.45
C TYR A 59 -12.56 -10.92 -3.54
N GLY A 60 -13.76 -10.79 -2.95
CA GLY A 60 -14.10 -9.71 -2.03
C GLY A 60 -13.29 -9.79 -0.73
N GLN A 61 -13.12 -10.98 -0.18
CA GLN A 61 -12.29 -11.23 0.99
C GLN A 61 -10.81 -10.90 0.73
N LEU A 62 -10.31 -11.24 -0.46
CA LEU A 62 -8.94 -10.92 -0.87
C LEU A 62 -8.72 -9.40 -0.94
N MET A 63 -9.67 -8.63 -1.51
CA MET A 63 -9.61 -7.17 -1.55
C MET A 63 -9.66 -6.55 -0.15
N ALA A 64 -10.55 -7.05 0.72
CA ALA A 64 -10.64 -6.60 2.10
C ALA A 64 -9.37 -6.96 2.91
N HIS A 65 -8.75 -8.11 2.63
CA HIS A 65 -7.49 -8.52 3.24
C HIS A 65 -6.35 -7.56 2.88
N ILE A 66 -6.18 -7.21 1.60
CA ILE A 66 -5.18 -6.22 1.18
C ILE A 66 -5.38 -4.91 1.95
N ALA A 67 -6.62 -4.40 2.00
CA ALA A 67 -6.94 -3.14 2.67
C ALA A 67 -6.64 -3.18 4.18
N GLY A 68 -7.07 -4.24 4.87
CA GLY A 68 -6.86 -4.40 6.30
C GLY A 68 -5.38 -4.48 6.68
N VAL A 69 -4.59 -5.20 5.86
CA VAL A 69 -3.15 -5.32 6.06
C VAL A 69 -2.45 -3.99 5.81
N ASN A 70 -2.83 -3.24 4.77
CA ASN A 70 -2.32 -1.90 4.50
C ASN A 70 -2.54 -0.95 5.67
N LEU A 71 -3.78 -0.86 6.19
CA LEU A 71 -4.09 -0.02 7.35
C LEU A 71 -3.22 -0.36 8.56
N ASN A 72 -3.04 -1.66 8.82
CA ASN A 72 -2.24 -2.12 9.95
C ASN A 72 -0.76 -1.73 9.81
N ALA A 73 -0.19 -1.94 8.63
CA ALA A 73 1.19 -1.62 8.36
C ALA A 73 1.48 -0.13 8.41
N CYS A 74 0.66 0.66 7.72
CA CYS A 74 0.82 2.11 7.64
C CYS A 74 0.64 2.76 9.02
N SER A 75 -0.28 2.25 9.84
CA SER A 75 -0.44 2.68 11.23
C SER A 75 0.81 2.35 12.07
N ASN A 76 1.33 1.12 11.99
CA ASN A 76 2.53 0.72 12.72
C ASN A 76 3.75 1.54 12.30
N ALA A 77 3.94 1.72 11.00
CA ALA A 77 5.05 2.51 10.47
C ALA A 77 5.00 3.96 10.95
N SER A 78 3.88 4.64 10.75
CA SER A 78 3.75 6.09 10.98
C SER A 78 3.40 6.46 12.41
N GLY A 79 2.71 5.59 13.14
CA GLY A 79 2.10 5.89 14.45
C GLY A 79 0.75 6.60 14.34
N LEU A 80 0.23 6.84 13.14
CA LEU A 80 -1.10 7.38 12.95
C LEU A 80 -2.16 6.38 13.39
N ALA A 81 -3.20 6.86 14.08
CA ALA A 81 -4.33 6.03 14.47
C ALA A 81 -5.08 5.49 13.25
N LYS A 82 -5.37 4.20 13.25
CA LYS A 82 -6.19 3.58 12.20
C LYS A 82 -7.60 4.18 12.20
N PRO A 83 -8.19 4.41 11.01
CA PRO A 83 -9.60 4.77 10.93
C PRO A 83 -10.49 3.64 11.46
N ALA A 84 -11.69 3.99 11.91
CA ALA A 84 -12.70 2.99 12.28
C ALA A 84 -13.06 2.13 11.07
N LEU A 85 -13.21 0.82 11.29
CA LEU A 85 -13.63 -0.09 10.23
C LEU A 85 -15.10 0.12 9.88
N PRO A 86 -15.47 0.14 8.59
CA PRO A 86 -16.87 0.07 8.18
C PRO A 86 -17.58 -1.14 8.78
N PRO A 87 -18.89 -1.06 9.11
CA PRO A 87 -19.60 -2.14 9.83
C PRO A 87 -19.44 -3.53 9.18
N LYS A 88 -19.55 -3.63 7.87
CA LYS A 88 -19.40 -4.90 7.13
C LYS A 88 -17.97 -5.45 7.19
N ILE A 89 -16.98 -4.57 7.17
CA ILE A 89 -15.56 -4.94 7.33
C ILE A 89 -15.28 -5.36 8.78
N ALA A 90 -15.89 -4.70 9.76
CA ALA A 90 -15.78 -5.09 11.16
C ALA A 90 -16.44 -6.47 11.42
N GLU A 91 -17.51 -6.80 10.71
CA GLU A 91 -18.12 -8.13 10.72
C GLU A 91 -17.17 -9.16 10.08
N TRP A 92 -16.69 -8.90 8.87
CA TRP A 92 -15.74 -9.76 8.16
C TRP A 92 -14.47 -10.01 8.98
N SER A 93 -13.93 -9.01 9.65
CA SER A 93 -12.69 -9.14 10.45
C SER A 93 -12.80 -10.14 11.61
N LYS A 94 -14.02 -10.52 12.04
CA LYS A 94 -14.26 -11.55 13.08
C LYS A 94 -14.19 -12.96 12.52
N ASP A 95 -14.55 -13.16 11.27
CA ASP A 95 -14.45 -14.45 10.56
C ASP A 95 -14.18 -14.22 9.09
N THR A 96 -12.90 -14.05 8.77
CA THR A 96 -12.41 -13.70 7.43
C THR A 96 -12.66 -14.78 6.38
N GLN A 97 -13.01 -15.99 6.80
CA GLN A 97 -13.27 -17.12 5.89
C GLN A 97 -14.75 -17.27 5.56
N LYS A 98 -15.65 -16.87 6.45
CA LYS A 98 -17.09 -17.10 6.31
C LYS A 98 -17.89 -15.89 5.86
N VAL A 99 -17.42 -14.69 6.16
CA VAL A 99 -18.15 -13.48 5.80
C VAL A 99 -17.72 -13.01 4.41
N ASP A 100 -18.68 -12.92 3.50
CA ASP A 100 -18.44 -12.37 2.16
C ASP A 100 -18.40 -10.84 2.22
N VAL A 101 -17.57 -10.25 1.36
CA VAL A 101 -17.48 -8.80 1.17
C VAL A 101 -17.87 -8.48 -0.26
N ASP A 102 -18.92 -7.68 -0.41
CA ASP A 102 -19.40 -7.23 -1.72
C ASP A 102 -18.45 -6.22 -2.37
N LYS A 103 -18.63 -6.00 -3.68
CA LYS A 103 -17.76 -5.14 -4.48
C LYS A 103 -17.65 -3.73 -3.94
N ASP A 104 -18.78 -3.10 -3.67
CA ASP A 104 -18.79 -1.67 -3.29
C ASP A 104 -18.10 -1.47 -1.94
N THR A 105 -18.40 -2.34 -0.97
CA THR A 105 -17.72 -2.35 0.34
C THR A 105 -16.22 -2.60 0.22
N ALA A 106 -15.82 -3.60 -0.56
CA ALA A 106 -14.41 -3.96 -0.71
C ALA A 106 -13.62 -2.86 -1.43
N VAL A 107 -14.15 -2.29 -2.51
CA VAL A 107 -13.48 -1.23 -3.27
C VAL A 107 -13.39 0.06 -2.46
N ALA A 108 -14.45 0.44 -1.73
CA ALA A 108 -14.41 1.60 -0.86
C ALA A 108 -13.34 1.44 0.24
N PHE A 109 -13.35 0.31 0.93
CA PHE A 109 -12.35 0.01 1.98
C PHE A 109 -10.92 -0.03 1.44
N LEU A 110 -10.73 -0.56 0.24
CA LEU A 110 -9.43 -0.57 -0.42
C LEU A 110 -8.93 0.86 -0.71
N ARG A 111 -9.80 1.76 -1.24
CA ARG A 111 -9.46 3.17 -1.46
C ARG A 111 -9.08 3.86 -0.16
N ASP A 112 -9.92 3.73 0.88
CA ASP A 112 -9.67 4.34 2.18
C ASP A 112 -8.33 3.88 2.78
N SER A 113 -7.95 2.61 2.56
CA SER A 113 -6.68 2.07 3.02
C SER A 113 -5.48 2.69 2.31
N PHE A 114 -5.55 2.91 1.01
CA PHE A 114 -4.48 3.59 0.26
C PHE A 114 -4.40 5.07 0.60
N ASP A 115 -5.52 5.76 0.72
CA ASP A 115 -5.57 7.17 1.15
C ASP A 115 -4.97 7.36 2.56
N PHE A 116 -5.21 6.41 3.46
CA PHE A 116 -4.57 6.41 4.78
C PHE A 116 -3.06 6.17 4.67
N CYS A 117 -2.63 5.23 3.85
CA CYS A 117 -1.22 4.94 3.64
C CYS A 117 -0.46 6.09 2.99
N ASP A 118 -1.06 6.82 2.06
CA ASP A 118 -0.47 8.02 1.47
C ASP A 118 -0.17 9.08 2.54
N LYS A 119 -1.13 9.30 3.46
CA LYS A 119 -0.94 10.18 4.62
C LYS A 119 0.16 9.66 5.56
N ALA A 120 0.17 8.36 5.81
CA ALA A 120 1.17 7.71 6.66
C ALA A 120 2.58 7.86 6.08
N VAL A 121 2.78 7.56 4.80
CA VAL A 121 4.08 7.72 4.11
C VAL A 121 4.50 9.19 4.10
N ALA A 122 3.59 10.13 3.85
CA ALA A 122 3.88 11.56 3.89
C ALA A 122 4.36 12.02 5.27
N ALA A 123 3.82 11.45 6.34
CA ALA A 123 4.17 11.76 7.72
C ALA A 123 5.50 11.14 8.20
N MET A 124 6.11 10.20 7.44
CA MET A 124 7.37 9.57 7.84
C MET A 124 8.53 10.56 7.84
N THR A 125 9.31 10.56 8.92
CA THR A 125 10.61 11.24 8.99
C THR A 125 11.74 10.22 8.79
N PRO A 126 12.98 10.65 8.48
CA PRO A 126 14.12 9.74 8.39
C PRO A 126 14.28 8.90 9.67
N GLU A 127 14.18 9.53 10.85
CA GLU A 127 14.31 8.87 12.14
C GLU A 127 13.19 7.83 12.34
N ARG A 128 11.97 8.11 11.88
CA ARG A 128 10.85 7.19 11.98
C ARG A 128 10.99 6.00 11.02
N LEU A 129 11.60 6.21 9.84
CA LEU A 129 11.91 5.13 8.91
C LEU A 129 12.91 4.14 9.51
N ASP A 130 13.91 4.63 10.24
CA ASP A 130 14.97 3.81 10.81
C ASP A 130 14.62 3.22 12.20
N ALA A 131 13.68 3.83 12.92
CA ALA A 131 13.29 3.36 14.24
C ALA A 131 12.51 2.03 14.18
N VAL A 132 12.82 1.12 15.12
CA VAL A 132 11.99 -0.07 15.34
C VAL A 132 10.67 0.37 15.98
N VAL A 133 9.56 0.02 15.33
CA VAL A 133 8.21 0.50 15.67
C VAL A 133 7.17 -0.62 15.58
N GLY A 134 5.97 -0.35 16.10
CA GLY A 134 4.86 -1.31 16.08
C GLY A 134 4.84 -2.22 17.32
N PRO A 135 4.16 -3.36 17.26
CA PRO A 135 3.97 -4.22 18.43
C PRO A 135 5.27 -4.92 18.84
N PRO A 136 5.48 -5.18 20.17
CA PRO A 136 6.75 -5.70 20.71
C PRO A 136 7.19 -7.05 20.16
N ASN A 137 6.26 -7.84 19.63
CA ASN A 137 6.54 -9.16 19.04
C ASN A 137 6.98 -9.10 17.56
N ARG A 138 7.09 -7.90 16.98
CA ARG A 138 7.54 -7.70 15.58
C ARG A 138 8.57 -6.58 15.56
N HIS A 139 9.85 -6.96 15.53
CA HIS A 139 10.98 -6.03 15.49
C HIS A 139 11.23 -5.55 14.06
N LEU A 140 10.36 -4.66 13.54
CA LEU A 140 10.50 -4.06 12.22
C LEU A 140 10.69 -2.55 12.35
N THR A 141 11.56 -2.00 11.52
CA THR A 141 11.67 -0.55 11.34
C THR A 141 10.45 0.01 10.62
N GLY A 142 10.26 1.33 10.67
CA GLY A 142 9.20 1.99 9.91
C GLY A 142 9.30 1.70 8.42
N PHE A 143 10.53 1.68 7.88
CA PHE A 143 10.77 1.31 6.48
C PHE A 143 10.38 -0.15 6.20
N GLU A 144 10.79 -1.10 7.03
CA GLU A 144 10.47 -2.52 6.85
C GLU A 144 8.97 -2.80 6.92
N TRP A 145 8.22 -2.09 7.77
CA TRP A 145 6.76 -2.15 7.77
C TRP A 145 6.18 -1.76 6.41
N LEU A 146 6.59 -0.61 5.86
CA LEU A 146 6.10 -0.13 4.58
C LEU A 146 6.53 -1.04 3.43
N TRP A 147 7.78 -1.48 3.41
CA TRP A 147 8.32 -2.35 2.37
C TRP A 147 7.67 -3.73 2.36
N ALA A 148 7.57 -4.38 3.53
CA ALA A 148 6.96 -5.70 3.65
C ALA A 148 5.53 -5.72 3.13
N TYR A 149 4.75 -4.68 3.42
CA TYR A 149 3.35 -4.62 2.98
C TYR A 149 3.15 -4.07 1.57
N PHE A 150 4.08 -3.30 1.06
CA PHE A 150 4.13 -2.99 -0.36
C PHE A 150 4.29 -4.27 -1.20
N THR A 151 5.21 -5.14 -0.82
CA THR A 151 5.42 -6.44 -1.48
C THR A 151 4.24 -7.39 -1.25
N HIS A 152 3.62 -7.40 -0.07
CA HIS A 152 2.41 -8.15 0.23
C HIS A 152 1.22 -7.72 -0.65
N THR A 153 1.02 -6.42 -0.84
CA THR A 153 0.00 -5.90 -1.77
C THR A 153 0.25 -6.39 -3.19
N ALA A 154 1.50 -6.35 -3.67
CA ALA A 154 1.85 -6.84 -5.00
C ALA A 154 1.60 -8.35 -5.15
N HIS A 155 1.91 -9.14 -4.10
CA HIS A 155 1.64 -10.58 -4.05
C HIS A 155 0.14 -10.88 -4.21
N HIS A 156 -0.71 -10.29 -3.39
CA HIS A 156 -2.15 -10.53 -3.43
C HIS A 156 -2.84 -9.93 -4.66
N ARG A 157 -2.35 -8.80 -5.19
CA ARG A 157 -2.81 -8.27 -6.46
C ARG A 157 -2.53 -9.24 -7.59
N GLY A 158 -1.35 -9.85 -7.63
CA GLY A 158 -1.04 -10.91 -8.61
C GLY A 158 -2.00 -12.10 -8.51
N GLN A 159 -2.37 -12.53 -7.31
CA GLN A 159 -3.41 -13.54 -7.11
C GLN A 159 -4.75 -13.08 -7.67
N ALA A 160 -5.20 -11.86 -7.37
CA ALA A 160 -6.44 -11.29 -7.89
C ALA A 160 -6.48 -11.24 -9.43
N GLU A 161 -5.36 -10.96 -10.07
CA GLU A 161 -5.25 -11.01 -11.53
C GLU A 161 -5.39 -12.43 -12.08
N VAL A 162 -4.95 -13.46 -11.35
CA VAL A 162 -5.21 -14.86 -11.71
C VAL A 162 -6.70 -15.17 -11.60
N TYR A 163 -7.40 -14.70 -10.55
CA TYR A 163 -8.86 -14.88 -10.41
C TYR A 163 -9.62 -14.29 -11.61
N LEU A 164 -9.23 -13.08 -12.05
CA LEU A 164 -9.80 -12.48 -13.25
C LEU A 164 -9.63 -13.37 -14.47
N ARG A 165 -8.42 -13.90 -14.71
CA ARG A 165 -8.12 -14.78 -15.85
C ARG A 165 -8.92 -16.08 -15.80
N VAL A 166 -9.07 -16.69 -14.62
CA VAL A 166 -9.90 -17.89 -14.43
C VAL A 166 -11.37 -17.63 -14.78
N LYS A 167 -11.84 -16.40 -14.50
CA LYS A 167 -13.19 -15.94 -14.90
C LYS A 167 -13.29 -15.49 -16.37
N GLY A 168 -12.23 -15.65 -17.16
CA GLY A 168 -12.19 -15.20 -18.56
C GLY A 168 -12.06 -13.68 -18.73
N LEU A 169 -11.73 -12.95 -17.67
CA LEU A 169 -11.57 -11.50 -17.70
C LEU A 169 -10.10 -11.12 -17.89
N LYS A 170 -9.87 -10.09 -18.70
CA LYS A 170 -8.53 -9.53 -18.91
C LYS A 170 -8.20 -8.55 -17.76
N PRO A 171 -7.14 -8.79 -16.98
CA PRO A 171 -6.67 -7.82 -15.99
C PRO A 171 -6.23 -6.50 -16.64
N PRO A 172 -6.24 -5.39 -15.90
CA PRO A 172 -5.57 -4.15 -16.33
C PRO A 172 -4.11 -4.39 -16.67
N GLY A 173 -3.54 -3.51 -17.52
CA GLY A 173 -2.10 -3.53 -17.82
C GLY A 173 -1.28 -3.27 -16.55
N TYR A 174 -0.12 -3.93 -16.46
CA TYR A 174 0.82 -3.72 -15.35
C TYR A 174 1.23 -2.25 -15.26
N ALA A 175 1.27 -1.72 -14.04
CA ALA A 175 1.74 -0.38 -13.71
C ALA A 175 2.78 -0.43 -12.59
N PHE A 176 3.87 0.37 -12.76
CA PHE A 176 4.98 0.49 -11.81
C PHE A 176 5.44 1.94 -11.68
#